data_46b01a928086da4e7c5bc4e7f521be1a
#
_entry.id   46b01a928086da4e7c5bc4e7f521be1a
#
_cell.length_a   1.000
_cell.length_b   1.000
_cell.length_c   1.000
_cell.angle_alpha   90.00
_cell.angle_beta   90.00
_cell.angle_gamma   90.00
#
_symmetry.space_group_name_H-M   'P 1'
#
loop_
_entity.id
_entity.type
_entity.pdbx_description
1 polymer ?
#
loop_
_entity_poly.entity_id
_entity_poly.type
_entity_poly.pdbx_seq_one_letter_code
_entity_poly.pdbx_strand_id
1 'polypeptide(L)'
;MRIAIDARKIRDYGIGTYLRNLLRHLSRLDSETEYVVFCYGVDSGTLDELGRNFRTITEKAKHYSISEQLRIPLDLRREKIDLFHAPHYVLPPLTPCKAVVTIHDCIHLRFPQYLPNRLGYAYARSAMWMATHRANRILTVSDASKRDILRYFRIPEKKIDVIYNAIDDRLGETPTPEEIERVRERYQLNAPYVLYAGNIKPHKNLERLIEAFHTLRQDPDLAHVKLLIIGDEISKYATLRRAVHRYKLHKHVRFFGFVSDKTLAVLYRLARVFVFPSLYEGFGFPPLEAMASGTPVITSNVSSLPEVVGDAALLIDPLDPNEIAMAIRRVLMDSDLREDLRQRGLRRVKEFSWERSVRRVREIYGEVMAE
;
A
#
# COMPACT_ATOMS: atom_id res chain seq x y z
N MET A 1 20.73 11.57 20.49
CA MET A 1 20.35 10.28 19.90
C MET A 1 20.47 10.39 18.41
N ARG A 2 21.07 9.39 17.76
CA ARG A 2 21.26 9.36 16.30
C ARG A 2 20.58 8.12 15.72
N ILE A 3 19.57 8.32 14.86
CA ILE A 3 18.74 7.25 14.28
C ILE A 3 19.02 7.16 12.79
N ALA A 4 19.31 5.97 12.29
CA ALA A 4 19.38 5.72 10.85
C ALA A 4 18.05 5.12 10.33
N ILE A 5 17.59 5.61 9.18
CA ILE A 5 16.38 5.08 8.49
C ILE A 5 16.78 4.67 7.07
N ASP A 6 16.47 3.44 6.70
CA ASP A 6 16.72 2.95 5.34
C ASP A 6 15.60 3.36 4.38
N ALA A 7 15.82 4.43 3.64
CA ALA A 7 14.86 4.97 2.68
C ALA A 7 15.14 4.56 1.22
N ARG A 8 15.98 3.56 0.96
CA ARG A 8 16.29 3.11 -0.41
C ARG A 8 15.06 2.62 -1.20
N LYS A 9 13.95 2.30 -0.51
CA LYS A 9 12.65 1.92 -1.11
C LYS A 9 11.65 3.08 -1.22
N ILE A 10 12.10 4.32 -1.15
CA ILE A 10 11.23 5.50 -1.13
C ILE A 10 10.38 5.67 -2.40
N ARG A 11 10.79 5.05 -3.51
CA ARG A 11 10.03 5.02 -4.79
C ARG A 11 9.14 3.80 -4.96
N ASP A 12 9.28 2.79 -4.09
CA ASP A 12 8.41 1.61 -4.16
C ASP A 12 6.98 2.01 -3.78
N TYR A 13 5.96 1.42 -4.41
CA TYR A 13 4.55 1.74 -4.17
C TYR A 13 4.21 1.98 -2.68
N GLY A 14 3.48 1.11 -2.01
CA GLY A 14 3.04 1.29 -0.62
C GLY A 14 4.17 1.53 0.39
N ILE A 15 5.33 0.86 0.25
CA ILE A 15 6.50 1.07 1.13
C ILE A 15 7.04 2.48 0.96
N GLY A 16 7.10 2.99 -0.28
CA GLY A 16 7.54 4.35 -0.54
C GLY A 16 6.57 5.40 0.02
N THR A 17 5.26 5.14 -0.05
CA THR A 17 4.25 6.01 0.59
C THR A 17 4.45 6.03 2.11
N TYR A 18 4.65 4.88 2.74
CA TYR A 18 4.99 4.80 4.16
C TYR A 18 6.25 5.62 4.50
N LEU A 19 7.33 5.41 3.76
CA LEU A 19 8.62 6.09 3.99
C LEU A 19 8.52 7.61 3.83
N ARG A 20 7.91 8.09 2.76
CA ARG A 20 7.74 9.53 2.54
C ARG A 20 6.96 10.19 3.66
N ASN A 21 5.87 9.57 4.11
CA ASN A 21 5.07 10.12 5.20
C ASN A 21 5.77 9.98 6.55
N LEU A 22 6.44 8.86 6.82
CA LEU A 22 7.26 8.70 8.04
C LEU A 22 8.30 9.83 8.16
N LEU A 23 9.10 10.04 7.14
CA LEU A 23 10.17 11.04 7.15
C LEU A 23 9.61 12.47 7.25
N ARG A 24 8.58 12.79 6.47
CA ARG A 24 7.92 14.10 6.50
C ARG A 24 7.36 14.43 7.89
N HIS A 25 6.67 13.50 8.51
CA HIS A 25 6.07 13.73 9.83
C HIS A 25 7.11 13.70 10.95
N LEU A 26 8.15 12.85 10.89
CA LEU A 26 9.28 12.92 11.82
C LEU A 26 9.96 14.29 11.74
N SER A 27 10.19 14.81 10.54
CA SER A 27 10.79 16.14 10.34
C SER A 27 9.98 17.29 10.97
N ARG A 28 8.66 17.12 11.08
CA ARG A 28 7.78 18.11 11.72
C ARG A 28 7.64 17.93 13.24
N LEU A 29 7.74 16.69 13.71
CA LEU A 29 7.46 16.33 15.10
C LEU A 29 8.69 16.29 16.00
N ASP A 30 9.88 16.20 15.41
CA ASP A 30 11.12 15.99 16.15
C ASP A 30 12.26 16.85 15.56
N SER A 31 12.72 17.82 16.33
CA SER A 31 13.86 18.68 15.99
C SER A 31 15.15 18.36 16.77
N GLU A 32 15.07 17.42 17.73
CA GLU A 32 16.18 17.15 18.67
C GLU A 32 17.00 15.92 18.25
N THR A 33 16.34 14.91 17.68
CA THR A 33 16.99 13.68 17.23
C THR A 33 17.71 13.91 15.90
N GLU A 34 18.94 13.46 15.78
CA GLU A 34 19.68 13.45 14.51
C GLU A 34 19.26 12.23 13.68
N TYR A 35 18.73 12.47 12.49
CA TYR A 35 18.31 11.43 11.56
C TYR A 35 19.28 11.28 10.40
N VAL A 36 19.73 10.05 10.14
CA VAL A 36 20.58 9.67 9.01
C VAL A 36 19.77 8.81 8.06
N VAL A 37 19.48 9.31 6.87
CA VAL A 37 18.61 8.65 5.89
C VAL A 37 19.47 8.01 4.80
N PHE A 38 19.47 6.68 4.75
CA PHE A 38 20.11 5.95 3.65
C PHE A 38 19.20 5.93 2.42
N CYS A 39 19.68 6.46 1.30
CA CYS A 39 18.93 6.50 0.06
C CYS A 39 19.83 6.20 -1.15
N TYR A 40 19.24 5.91 -2.30
CA TYR A 40 20.01 5.93 -3.55
C TYR A 40 20.23 7.38 -4.01
N GLY A 41 21.35 7.64 -4.68
CA GLY A 41 21.71 9.01 -5.11
C GLY A 41 20.64 9.71 -5.96
N VAL A 42 19.86 8.96 -6.74
CA VAL A 42 18.74 9.47 -7.55
C VAL A 42 17.53 9.93 -6.70
N ASP A 43 17.52 9.61 -5.42
CA ASP A 43 16.38 9.88 -4.51
C ASP A 43 16.64 11.06 -3.57
N SER A 44 17.87 11.60 -3.54
CA SER A 44 18.27 12.68 -2.63
C SER A 44 17.34 13.89 -2.75
N GLY A 45 17.03 14.34 -3.97
CA GLY A 45 16.13 15.48 -4.19
C GLY A 45 14.71 15.31 -3.64
N THR A 46 14.24 14.08 -3.41
CA THR A 46 12.95 13.82 -2.76
C THR A 46 13.00 14.12 -1.26
N LEU A 47 14.19 14.22 -0.69
CA LEU A 47 14.45 14.38 0.74
C LEU A 47 14.92 15.80 1.12
N ASP A 48 15.04 16.71 0.15
CA ASP A 48 15.57 18.08 0.36
C ASP A 48 14.66 18.95 1.26
N GLU A 49 13.38 18.59 1.40
CA GLU A 49 12.42 19.30 2.25
C GLU A 49 12.46 18.89 3.73
N LEU A 50 13.33 17.96 4.12
CA LEU A 50 13.43 17.50 5.50
C LEU A 50 14.13 18.54 6.41
N GLY A 51 13.83 18.49 7.70
CA GLY A 51 14.40 19.39 8.70
C GLY A 51 15.94 19.34 8.78
N ARG A 52 16.54 20.38 9.39
CA ARG A 52 18.02 20.52 9.51
C ARG A 52 18.70 19.40 10.30
N ASN A 53 17.94 18.67 11.11
CA ASN A 53 18.41 17.52 11.87
C ASN A 53 18.39 16.21 11.05
N PHE A 54 18.03 16.29 9.76
CA PHE A 54 18.09 15.19 8.80
C PHE A 54 19.29 15.37 7.88
N ARG A 55 20.03 14.29 7.64
CA ARG A 55 21.04 14.23 6.59
C ARG A 55 20.92 12.94 5.81
N THR A 56 21.24 12.98 4.54
CA THR A 56 21.17 11.84 3.63
C THR A 56 22.56 11.23 3.42
N ILE A 57 22.59 9.91 3.28
CA ILE A 57 23.77 9.15 2.86
C ILE A 57 23.39 8.33 1.63
N THR A 58 24.19 8.50 0.57
CA THR A 58 24.02 7.71 -0.65
C THR A 58 24.56 6.30 -0.44
N GLU A 59 23.64 5.34 -0.37
CA GLU A 59 23.98 3.92 -0.31
C GLU A 59 24.03 3.32 -1.73
N LYS A 60 25.06 2.50 -1.98
CA LYS A 60 25.29 1.85 -3.28
C LYS A 60 24.86 0.37 -3.30
N ALA A 61 24.68 -0.22 -2.11
CA ALA A 61 24.27 -1.61 -2.02
C ALA A 61 22.84 -1.80 -2.50
N LYS A 62 22.65 -2.71 -3.45
CA LYS A 62 21.30 -3.07 -3.93
C LYS A 62 20.57 -3.88 -2.87
N HIS A 63 19.24 -3.72 -2.81
CA HIS A 63 18.40 -4.57 -1.99
C HIS A 63 18.59 -6.06 -2.32
N TYR A 64 18.52 -6.90 -1.30
CA TYR A 64 18.63 -8.35 -1.40
C TYR A 64 20.00 -8.85 -1.87
N SER A 65 21.04 -8.01 -1.80
CA SER A 65 22.42 -8.37 -2.17
C SER A 65 23.26 -8.73 -0.94
N ILE A 66 24.31 -9.52 -1.16
CA ILE A 66 25.33 -9.80 -0.11
C ILE A 66 26.00 -8.49 0.31
N SER A 67 26.21 -7.55 -0.61
CA SER A 67 26.83 -6.26 -0.29
C SER A 67 26.01 -5.45 0.72
N GLU A 68 24.69 -5.55 0.70
CA GLU A 68 23.79 -4.94 1.69
C GLU A 68 24.08 -5.45 3.11
N GLN A 69 24.30 -6.76 3.25
CA GLN A 69 24.54 -7.40 4.55
C GLN A 69 25.84 -6.95 5.20
N LEU A 70 26.79 -6.42 4.43
CA LEU A 70 28.11 -5.96 4.90
C LEU A 70 28.20 -4.42 4.99
N ARG A 71 27.74 -3.72 3.96
CA ARG A 71 27.87 -2.25 3.88
C ARG A 71 27.01 -1.54 4.91
N ILE A 72 25.74 -1.90 5.03
CA ILE A 72 24.85 -1.26 6.00
C ILE A 72 25.43 -1.32 7.42
N PRO A 73 25.89 -2.47 7.96
CA PRO A 73 26.53 -2.51 9.28
C PRO A 73 27.80 -1.65 9.40
N LEU A 74 28.59 -1.57 8.33
CA LEU A 74 29.81 -0.74 8.33
C LEU A 74 29.44 0.76 8.37
N ASP A 75 28.46 1.18 7.58
CA ASP A 75 28.00 2.57 7.56
C ASP A 75 27.31 2.95 8.87
N LEU A 76 26.52 2.06 9.48
CA LEU A 76 25.94 2.28 10.80
C LEU A 76 27.03 2.51 11.88
N ARG A 77 28.14 1.74 11.84
CA ARG A 77 29.28 1.94 12.75
C ARG A 77 30.00 3.24 12.50
N ARG A 78 30.31 3.55 11.23
CA ARG A 78 31.00 4.77 10.81
C ARG A 78 30.25 6.02 11.23
N GLU A 79 28.92 5.97 11.08
CA GLU A 79 28.01 7.05 11.42
C GLU A 79 27.65 7.10 12.92
N LYS A 80 28.15 6.16 13.73
CA LYS A 80 27.87 6.05 15.17
C LYS A 80 26.38 6.07 15.47
N ILE A 81 25.63 5.20 14.77
CA ILE A 81 24.17 5.10 14.90
C ILE A 81 23.80 4.38 16.20
N ASP A 82 22.88 4.97 16.96
CA ASP A 82 22.35 4.39 18.19
C ASP A 82 21.20 3.41 17.90
N LEU A 83 20.34 3.76 16.92
CA LEU A 83 19.19 2.96 16.50
C LEU A 83 19.06 2.93 14.98
N PHE A 84 18.83 1.75 14.41
CA PHE A 84 18.57 1.56 12.99
C PHE A 84 17.11 1.14 12.76
N HIS A 85 16.37 1.90 11.98
CA HIS A 85 15.05 1.52 11.50
C HIS A 85 15.16 0.98 10.08
N ALA A 86 14.91 -0.32 9.91
CA ALA A 86 14.74 -0.98 8.62
C ALA A 86 13.24 -1.05 8.28
N PRO A 87 12.70 -0.18 7.40
CA PRO A 87 11.27 -0.15 7.07
C PRO A 87 10.89 -1.22 6.03
N HIS A 88 11.59 -2.32 6.06
CA HIS A 88 11.38 -3.53 5.28
C HIS A 88 11.96 -4.72 6.06
N TYR A 89 11.51 -5.93 5.76
CA TYR A 89 11.89 -7.15 6.52
C TYR A 89 13.37 -7.58 6.39
N VAL A 90 14.23 -6.79 5.77
CA VAL A 90 15.67 -7.09 5.71
C VAL A 90 16.41 -6.33 6.80
N LEU A 91 16.93 -7.06 7.78
CA LEU A 91 17.81 -6.53 8.81
C LEU A 91 19.16 -7.27 8.72
N PRO A 92 20.27 -6.58 8.40
CA PRO A 92 21.58 -7.21 8.32
C PRO A 92 21.96 -7.89 9.64
N PRO A 93 22.51 -9.14 9.61
CA PRO A 93 22.84 -9.89 10.83
C PRO A 93 23.88 -9.21 11.74
N LEU A 94 24.77 -8.41 11.14
CA LEU A 94 25.84 -7.72 11.84
C LEU A 94 25.48 -6.27 12.21
N THR A 95 24.19 -5.93 12.27
CA THR A 95 23.73 -4.61 12.72
C THR A 95 24.30 -4.31 14.10
N PRO A 96 25.09 -3.21 14.27
CA PRO A 96 25.90 -2.97 15.49
C PRO A 96 25.14 -2.22 16.59
N CYS A 97 23.94 -1.76 16.33
CA CYS A 97 23.11 -0.94 17.21
C CYS A 97 21.73 -1.56 17.45
N LYS A 98 20.91 -0.92 18.29
CA LYS A 98 19.50 -1.29 18.45
C LYS A 98 18.77 -1.19 17.12
N ALA A 99 17.74 -2.02 16.92
CA ALA A 99 17.05 -2.08 15.65
C ALA A 99 15.52 -2.13 15.81
N VAL A 100 14.84 -1.35 14.98
CA VAL A 100 13.39 -1.42 14.74
C VAL A 100 13.20 -1.86 13.28
N VAL A 101 12.26 -2.77 13.05
CA VAL A 101 11.95 -3.28 11.70
C VAL A 101 10.48 -3.07 11.41
N THR A 102 10.13 -2.55 10.23
CA THR A 102 8.73 -2.57 9.79
C THR A 102 8.51 -3.72 8.82
N ILE A 103 7.61 -4.63 9.17
CA ILE A 103 7.13 -5.72 8.31
C ILE A 103 5.73 -5.38 7.86
N HIS A 104 5.59 -4.97 6.60
CA HIS A 104 4.30 -4.52 6.05
C HIS A 104 3.32 -5.68 5.85
N ASP A 105 3.82 -6.85 5.44
CA ASP A 105 3.02 -8.05 5.20
C ASP A 105 3.89 -9.32 5.16
N CYS A 106 3.21 -10.46 5.06
CA CYS A 106 3.84 -11.77 4.89
C CYS A 106 3.50 -12.40 3.53
N ILE A 107 3.29 -11.60 2.48
CA ILE A 107 2.83 -12.07 1.17
C ILE A 107 3.74 -13.14 0.57
N HIS A 108 5.05 -13.00 0.72
CA HIS A 108 6.04 -13.95 0.21
C HIS A 108 5.96 -15.32 0.89
N LEU A 109 5.48 -15.36 2.14
CA LEU A 109 5.28 -16.59 2.88
C LEU A 109 3.89 -17.18 2.63
N ARG A 110 2.89 -16.32 2.41
CA ARG A 110 1.50 -16.72 2.15
C ARG A 110 1.31 -17.26 0.74
N PHE A 111 2.02 -16.70 -0.24
CA PHE A 111 1.92 -17.04 -1.67
C PHE A 111 3.30 -17.34 -2.26
N PRO A 112 3.94 -18.44 -1.84
CA PRO A 112 5.28 -18.80 -2.33
C PRO A 112 5.33 -19.05 -3.84
N GLN A 113 4.19 -19.40 -4.46
CA GLN A 113 4.05 -19.58 -5.91
C GLN A 113 4.23 -18.27 -6.71
N TYR A 114 4.19 -17.11 -6.08
CA TYR A 114 4.44 -15.83 -6.74
C TYR A 114 5.92 -15.42 -6.70
N LEU A 115 6.75 -16.18 -6.01
CA LEU A 115 8.19 -16.00 -6.03
C LEU A 115 8.82 -16.72 -7.22
N PRO A 116 9.96 -16.22 -7.74
CA PRO A 116 10.59 -16.77 -8.92
C PRO A 116 11.00 -18.25 -8.78
N ASN A 117 11.38 -18.66 -7.56
CA ASN A 117 11.85 -20.00 -7.26
C ASN A 117 11.84 -20.29 -5.74
N ARG A 118 12.15 -21.54 -5.38
CA ARG A 118 12.22 -21.98 -3.97
C ARG A 118 13.32 -21.28 -3.17
N LEU A 119 14.41 -20.85 -3.81
CA LEU A 119 15.48 -20.10 -3.13
C LEU A 119 15.00 -18.71 -2.71
N GLY A 120 14.18 -18.04 -3.54
CA GLY A 120 13.52 -16.79 -3.16
C GLY A 120 12.63 -16.93 -1.93
N TYR A 121 11.88 -18.04 -1.83
CA TYR A 121 11.11 -18.34 -0.62
C TYR A 121 11.99 -18.56 0.61
N ALA A 122 13.02 -19.40 0.48
CA ALA A 122 13.95 -19.66 1.57
C ALA A 122 14.65 -18.38 2.06
N TYR A 123 15.06 -17.51 1.12
CA TYR A 123 15.63 -16.21 1.43
C TYR A 123 14.63 -15.32 2.19
N ALA A 124 13.41 -15.13 1.66
CA ALA A 124 12.39 -14.30 2.29
C ALA A 124 12.07 -14.78 3.72
N ARG A 125 11.92 -16.10 3.90
CA ARG A 125 11.67 -16.71 5.21
C ARG A 125 12.83 -16.49 6.17
N SER A 126 14.08 -16.69 5.72
CA SER A 126 15.28 -16.49 6.54
C SER A 126 15.49 -15.02 6.91
N ALA A 127 15.29 -14.11 5.97
CA ALA A 127 15.41 -12.67 6.21
C ALA A 127 14.35 -12.18 7.22
N MET A 128 13.10 -12.60 7.05
CA MET A 128 12.03 -12.27 8.02
C MET A 128 12.29 -12.91 9.39
N TRP A 129 12.77 -14.13 9.42
CA TRP A 129 13.15 -14.78 10.68
C TRP A 129 14.25 -13.99 11.39
N MET A 130 15.29 -13.61 10.67
CA MET A 130 16.39 -12.79 11.18
C MET A 130 15.86 -11.45 11.74
N ALA A 131 15.04 -10.74 10.94
CA ALA A 131 14.45 -9.47 11.32
C ALA A 131 13.60 -9.60 12.60
N THR A 132 12.72 -10.60 12.65
CA THR A 132 11.80 -10.78 13.78
C THR A 132 12.51 -11.17 15.08
N HIS A 133 13.61 -11.93 15.01
CA HIS A 133 14.35 -12.37 16.21
C HIS A 133 15.37 -11.34 16.68
N ARG A 134 16.03 -10.63 15.76
CA ARG A 134 17.09 -9.68 16.11
C ARG A 134 16.63 -8.24 16.37
N ALA A 135 15.57 -7.80 15.75
CA ALA A 135 15.05 -6.45 16.05
C ALA A 135 14.62 -6.34 17.53
N ASN A 136 14.79 -5.19 18.14
CA ASN A 136 14.26 -4.87 19.46
C ASN A 136 12.74 -4.74 19.42
N ARG A 137 12.21 -4.06 18.40
CA ARG A 137 10.77 -3.92 18.14
C ARG A 137 10.46 -4.15 16.67
N ILE A 138 9.26 -4.63 16.42
CA ILE A 138 8.72 -4.85 15.09
C ILE A 138 7.48 -3.96 14.95
N LEU A 139 7.48 -3.15 13.91
CA LEU A 139 6.31 -2.39 13.50
C LEU A 139 5.60 -3.15 12.38
N THR A 140 4.30 -3.13 12.38
CA THR A 140 3.49 -3.63 11.28
C THR A 140 2.29 -2.72 11.04
N VAL A 141 1.62 -2.88 9.91
CA VAL A 141 0.66 -1.87 9.43
C VAL A 141 -0.80 -2.26 9.64
N SER A 142 -1.06 -3.45 10.20
CA SER A 142 -2.41 -3.93 10.53
C SER A 142 -2.36 -5.08 11.55
N ASP A 143 -3.46 -5.31 12.25
CA ASP A 143 -3.61 -6.48 13.13
C ASP A 143 -3.61 -7.79 12.33
N ALA A 144 -4.09 -7.76 11.08
CA ALA A 144 -3.98 -8.90 10.18
C ALA A 144 -2.51 -9.28 9.92
N SER A 145 -1.66 -8.32 9.60
CA SER A 145 -0.22 -8.54 9.42
C SER A 145 0.46 -8.97 10.72
N LYS A 146 0.06 -8.42 11.88
CA LYS A 146 0.54 -8.86 13.20
C LYS A 146 0.23 -10.34 13.44
N ARG A 147 -1.02 -10.78 13.18
CA ARG A 147 -1.42 -12.20 13.29
C ARG A 147 -0.59 -13.09 12.37
N ASP A 148 -0.32 -12.67 11.15
CA ASP A 148 0.51 -13.43 10.22
C ASP A 148 1.96 -13.53 10.70
N ILE A 149 2.56 -12.45 11.18
CA ILE A 149 3.92 -12.46 11.75
C ILE A 149 3.99 -13.45 12.92
N LEU A 150 3.04 -13.41 13.85
CA LEU A 150 2.99 -14.34 14.99
C LEU A 150 2.78 -15.79 14.54
N ARG A 151 1.99 -16.02 13.51
CA ARG A 151 1.76 -17.35 12.92
C ARG A 151 3.02 -17.98 12.30
N TYR A 152 3.80 -17.17 11.58
CA TYR A 152 4.99 -17.66 10.89
C TYR A 152 6.23 -17.71 11.79
N PHE A 153 6.31 -16.80 12.78
CA PHE A 153 7.47 -16.65 13.65
C PHE A 153 7.03 -16.67 15.10
N ARG A 154 7.50 -17.65 15.85
CA ARG A 154 7.18 -17.81 17.29
C ARG A 154 7.94 -16.79 18.11
N ILE A 155 7.48 -15.55 18.14
CA ILE A 155 8.05 -14.42 18.89
C ILE A 155 7.05 -13.86 19.89
N PRO A 156 7.49 -13.19 20.96
CA PRO A 156 6.59 -12.55 21.90
C PRO A 156 5.72 -11.48 21.24
N GLU A 157 4.42 -11.53 21.48
CA GLU A 157 3.47 -10.56 20.91
C GLU A 157 3.80 -9.11 21.29
N LYS A 158 4.27 -8.87 22.54
CA LYS A 158 4.70 -7.54 23.03
C LYS A 158 5.83 -6.90 22.22
N LYS A 159 6.50 -7.67 21.35
CA LYS A 159 7.55 -7.17 20.45
C LYS A 159 7.00 -6.51 19.21
N ILE A 160 5.68 -6.63 18.94
CA ILE A 160 5.04 -6.14 17.73
C ILE A 160 4.06 -5.02 18.06
N ASP A 161 4.31 -3.84 17.51
CA ASP A 161 3.41 -2.70 17.54
C ASP A 161 2.71 -2.54 16.17
N VAL A 162 1.38 -2.33 16.21
CA VAL A 162 0.60 -2.02 15.01
C VAL A 162 0.56 -0.51 14.81
N ILE A 163 1.08 -0.07 13.68
CA ILE A 163 1.14 1.34 13.28
C ILE A 163 0.38 1.48 11.96
N TYR A 164 -0.87 1.86 12.05
CA TYR A 164 -1.71 2.04 10.87
C TYR A 164 -1.15 3.10 9.94
N ASN A 165 -1.21 2.83 8.65
CA ASN A 165 -0.99 3.85 7.63
C ASN A 165 -2.20 4.81 7.57
N ALA A 166 -2.00 5.93 6.86
CA ALA A 166 -3.07 6.86 6.52
C ALA A 166 -2.97 7.25 5.04
N ILE A 167 -3.91 8.01 4.54
CA ILE A 167 -3.81 8.58 3.19
C ILE A 167 -2.77 9.70 3.16
N ASP A 168 -2.19 9.94 1.99
CA ASP A 168 -1.34 11.12 1.75
C ASP A 168 -2.26 12.35 1.66
N ASP A 169 -1.91 13.44 2.36
CA ASP A 169 -2.69 14.70 2.40
C ASP A 169 -3.03 15.22 1.01
N ARG A 170 -2.15 14.98 0.02
CA ARG A 170 -2.34 15.38 -1.38
C ARG A 170 -3.51 14.71 -2.09
N LEU A 171 -3.92 13.52 -1.66
CA LEU A 171 -5.10 12.84 -2.19
C LEU A 171 -6.41 13.35 -1.56
N GLY A 172 -6.33 14.04 -0.41
CA GLY A 172 -7.46 14.66 0.26
C GLY A 172 -7.88 16.02 -0.34
N GLU A 173 -7.06 16.61 -1.21
CA GLU A 173 -7.39 17.87 -1.88
C GLU A 173 -8.58 17.67 -2.85
N THR A 174 -9.54 18.59 -2.79
CA THR A 174 -10.68 18.54 -3.72
C THR A 174 -10.25 19.09 -5.07
N PRO A 175 -10.32 18.28 -6.16
CA PRO A 175 -9.98 18.75 -7.50
C PRO A 175 -10.88 19.90 -7.95
N THR A 176 -10.33 20.87 -8.68
CA THR A 176 -11.10 21.97 -9.23
C THR A 176 -12.02 21.50 -10.38
N PRO A 177 -13.10 22.25 -10.70
CA PRO A 177 -13.95 21.93 -11.85
C PRO A 177 -13.18 21.81 -13.17
N GLU A 178 -12.16 22.65 -13.37
CA GLU A 178 -11.31 22.66 -14.56
C GLU A 178 -10.41 21.40 -14.63
N GLU A 179 -9.90 20.97 -13.49
CA GLU A 179 -9.12 19.72 -13.40
C GLU A 179 -9.99 18.50 -13.71
N ILE A 180 -11.23 18.49 -13.20
CA ILE A 180 -12.21 17.44 -13.46
C ILE A 180 -12.52 17.37 -14.96
N GLU A 181 -12.82 18.52 -15.60
CA GLU A 181 -13.19 18.53 -17.02
C GLU A 181 -12.02 18.12 -17.90
N ARG A 182 -10.81 18.60 -17.62
CA ARG A 182 -9.60 18.20 -18.33
C ARG A 182 -9.37 16.67 -18.28
N VAL A 183 -9.63 16.04 -17.13
CA VAL A 183 -9.51 14.58 -16.98
C VAL A 183 -10.62 13.86 -17.73
N ARG A 184 -11.88 14.36 -17.68
CA ARG A 184 -12.98 13.81 -18.45
C ARG A 184 -12.70 13.79 -19.95
N GLU A 185 -12.27 14.91 -20.50
CA GLU A 185 -11.94 15.04 -21.92
C GLU A 185 -10.76 14.11 -22.30
N ARG A 186 -9.65 14.23 -21.56
CA ARG A 186 -8.44 13.45 -21.83
C ARG A 186 -8.69 11.94 -21.83
N TYR A 187 -9.47 11.46 -20.89
CA TYR A 187 -9.76 10.04 -20.73
C TYR A 187 -11.11 9.62 -21.33
N GLN A 188 -11.83 10.53 -22.00
CA GLN A 188 -13.13 10.28 -22.65
C GLN A 188 -14.10 9.56 -21.70
N LEU A 189 -14.34 10.13 -20.52
CA LEU A 189 -15.18 9.56 -19.47
C LEU A 189 -16.67 9.93 -19.69
N ASN A 190 -17.25 9.43 -20.80
CA ASN A 190 -18.60 9.75 -21.23
C ASN A 190 -19.68 8.77 -20.70
N ALA A 191 -19.28 7.79 -19.91
CA ALA A 191 -20.17 6.77 -19.34
C ALA A 191 -19.83 6.54 -17.87
N PRO A 192 -20.79 6.09 -17.05
CA PRO A 192 -20.50 5.67 -15.68
C PRO A 192 -19.51 4.50 -15.68
N TYR A 193 -18.66 4.43 -14.65
CA TYR A 193 -17.65 3.40 -14.58
C TYR A 193 -17.41 2.85 -13.18
N VAL A 194 -17.00 1.60 -13.18
CA VAL A 194 -16.38 0.89 -12.07
C VAL A 194 -14.87 1.13 -12.15
N LEU A 195 -14.23 1.46 -11.04
CA LEU A 195 -12.81 1.75 -11.00
C LEU A 195 -12.05 0.69 -10.20
N TYR A 196 -10.90 0.28 -10.72
CA TYR A 196 -9.82 -0.35 -9.99
C TYR A 196 -8.57 0.50 -10.11
N ALA A 197 -7.84 0.70 -9.01
CA ALA A 197 -6.52 1.35 -9.01
C ALA A 197 -5.54 0.56 -8.13
N GLY A 198 -4.33 0.33 -8.64
CA GLY A 198 -3.27 -0.39 -7.94
C GLY A 198 -2.35 -1.13 -8.90
N ASN A 199 -1.22 -1.64 -8.40
CA ASN A 199 -0.33 -2.46 -9.21
C ASN A 199 -1.05 -3.74 -9.68
N ILE A 200 -0.61 -4.27 -10.81
CA ILE A 200 -1.16 -5.50 -11.37
C ILE A 200 -0.28 -6.67 -10.92
N LYS A 201 -0.79 -7.43 -9.95
CA LYS A 201 -0.14 -8.65 -9.45
C LYS A 201 -1.18 -9.76 -9.26
N PRO A 202 -0.82 -11.04 -9.28
CA PRO A 202 -1.79 -12.14 -9.22
C PRO A 202 -2.73 -12.07 -7.99
N HIS A 203 -2.21 -11.66 -6.83
CA HIS A 203 -3.03 -11.53 -5.61
C HIS A 203 -4.04 -10.37 -5.66
N LYS A 204 -3.91 -9.44 -6.61
CA LYS A 204 -4.90 -8.36 -6.82
C LYS A 204 -6.17 -8.85 -7.54
N ASN A 205 -6.15 -10.07 -8.06
CA ASN A 205 -7.34 -10.81 -8.49
C ASN A 205 -8.15 -10.17 -9.62
N LEU A 206 -7.47 -9.44 -10.50
CA LEU A 206 -8.13 -8.73 -11.61
C LEU A 206 -8.82 -9.65 -12.61
N GLU A 207 -8.39 -10.90 -12.74
CA GLU A 207 -9.02 -11.88 -13.63
C GLU A 207 -10.46 -12.12 -13.20
N ARG A 208 -10.72 -12.33 -11.88
CA ARG A 208 -12.08 -12.48 -11.35
C ARG A 208 -12.89 -11.20 -11.43
N LEU A 209 -12.25 -10.02 -11.29
CA LEU A 209 -12.95 -8.75 -11.50
C LEU A 209 -13.44 -8.63 -12.95
N ILE A 210 -12.63 -9.02 -13.94
CA ILE A 210 -13.01 -9.01 -15.36
C ILE A 210 -14.15 -10.00 -15.61
N GLU A 211 -14.11 -11.19 -15.01
CA GLU A 211 -15.17 -12.19 -15.07
C GLU A 211 -16.48 -11.68 -14.45
N ALA A 212 -16.42 -11.10 -13.24
CA ALA A 212 -17.56 -10.48 -12.58
C ALA A 212 -18.16 -9.33 -13.41
N PHE A 213 -17.29 -8.53 -14.04
CA PHE A 213 -17.74 -7.47 -14.92
C PHE A 213 -18.40 -7.98 -16.20
N HIS A 214 -17.96 -9.13 -16.73
CA HIS A 214 -18.66 -9.81 -17.82
C HIS A 214 -20.09 -10.25 -17.40
N THR A 215 -20.22 -10.86 -16.22
CA THR A 215 -21.54 -11.25 -15.67
C THR A 215 -22.43 -10.01 -15.46
N LEU A 216 -21.91 -8.94 -14.87
CA LEU A 216 -22.63 -7.70 -14.66
C LEU A 216 -23.26 -7.14 -15.95
N ARG A 217 -22.54 -7.23 -17.06
CA ARG A 217 -22.98 -6.71 -18.36
C ARG A 217 -24.06 -7.52 -19.06
N GLN A 218 -24.44 -8.68 -18.53
CA GLN A 218 -25.62 -9.39 -19.01
C GLN A 218 -26.92 -8.67 -18.62
N ASP A 219 -26.86 -7.77 -17.62
CA ASP A 219 -27.95 -6.88 -17.28
C ASP A 219 -28.02 -5.73 -18.33
N PRO A 220 -29.14 -5.61 -19.10
CA PRO A 220 -29.29 -4.56 -20.13
C PRO A 220 -29.14 -3.15 -19.57
N ASP A 221 -29.61 -2.90 -18.34
CA ASP A 221 -29.53 -1.60 -17.68
C ASP A 221 -28.11 -1.17 -17.36
N LEU A 222 -27.17 -2.13 -17.25
CA LEU A 222 -25.77 -1.93 -16.92
C LEU A 222 -24.82 -2.14 -18.10
N ALA A 223 -25.34 -2.50 -19.29
CA ALA A 223 -24.54 -2.75 -20.49
C ALA A 223 -23.68 -1.57 -20.94
N HIS A 224 -24.06 -0.33 -20.58
CA HIS A 224 -23.35 0.90 -20.91
C HIS A 224 -22.19 1.22 -19.95
N VAL A 225 -22.13 0.58 -18.77
CA VAL A 225 -21.08 0.80 -17.76
C VAL A 225 -19.71 0.34 -18.28
N LYS A 226 -18.65 1.04 -17.88
CA LYS A 226 -17.26 0.70 -18.19
C LYS A 226 -16.52 0.21 -16.96
N LEU A 227 -15.47 -0.59 -17.16
CA LEU A 227 -14.47 -0.93 -16.14
C LEU A 227 -13.17 -0.22 -16.48
N LEU A 228 -12.70 0.66 -15.60
CA LEU A 228 -11.41 1.33 -15.73
C LEU A 228 -10.40 0.69 -14.77
N ILE A 229 -9.25 0.32 -15.27
CA ILE A 229 -8.15 -0.28 -14.51
C ILE A 229 -6.93 0.63 -14.63
N ILE A 230 -6.53 1.18 -13.48
CA ILE A 230 -5.35 2.03 -13.34
C ILE A 230 -4.23 1.20 -12.71
N GLY A 231 -3.04 1.23 -13.28
CA GLY A 231 -1.90 0.49 -12.76
C GLY A 231 -0.81 0.32 -13.79
N ASP A 232 -0.15 -0.85 -13.76
CA ASP A 232 0.88 -1.18 -14.74
C ASP A 232 0.31 -1.39 -16.15
N GLU A 233 1.18 -1.39 -17.15
CA GLU A 233 0.79 -1.70 -18.53
C GLU A 233 0.27 -3.13 -18.67
N ILE A 234 -0.93 -3.30 -19.22
CA ILE A 234 -1.55 -4.60 -19.49
C ILE A 234 -0.69 -5.48 -20.42
N SER A 235 0.15 -4.88 -21.24
CA SER A 235 1.02 -5.62 -22.18
C SER A 235 1.87 -6.68 -21.48
N LYS A 236 2.21 -6.46 -20.20
CA LYS A 236 2.98 -7.36 -19.35
C LYS A 236 2.18 -8.56 -18.81
N TYR A 237 0.83 -8.54 -18.93
CA TYR A 237 -0.06 -9.49 -18.27
C TYR A 237 -0.93 -10.26 -19.29
N ALA A 238 -0.36 -11.32 -19.86
CA ALA A 238 -1.02 -12.12 -20.89
C ALA A 238 -2.35 -12.75 -20.41
N THR A 239 -2.46 -13.07 -19.13
CA THR A 239 -3.67 -13.66 -18.54
C THR A 239 -4.85 -12.68 -18.56
N LEU A 240 -4.61 -11.42 -18.20
CA LEU A 240 -5.65 -10.37 -18.25
C LEU A 240 -6.07 -10.06 -19.68
N ARG A 241 -5.12 -9.99 -20.62
CA ARG A 241 -5.46 -9.81 -22.04
C ARG A 241 -6.33 -10.95 -22.56
N ARG A 242 -5.98 -12.20 -22.19
CA ARG A 242 -6.80 -13.38 -22.56
C ARG A 242 -8.19 -13.33 -21.94
N ALA A 243 -8.35 -12.88 -20.68
CA ALA A 243 -9.65 -12.72 -20.05
C ALA A 243 -10.51 -11.69 -20.79
N VAL A 244 -9.96 -10.49 -21.10
CA VAL A 244 -10.66 -9.45 -21.87
C VAL A 244 -11.08 -9.97 -23.26
N HIS A 245 -10.20 -10.73 -23.92
CA HIS A 245 -10.50 -11.34 -25.24
C HIS A 245 -11.57 -12.41 -25.13
N ARG A 246 -11.46 -13.34 -24.17
CA ARG A 246 -12.42 -14.45 -23.95
C ARG A 246 -13.83 -13.92 -23.76
N TYR A 247 -13.98 -12.84 -22.95
CA TYR A 247 -15.27 -12.26 -22.66
C TYR A 247 -15.70 -11.14 -23.63
N LYS A 248 -14.95 -10.88 -24.71
CA LYS A 248 -15.20 -9.85 -25.73
C LYS A 248 -15.40 -8.45 -25.14
N LEU A 249 -14.60 -8.10 -24.13
CA LEU A 249 -14.74 -6.85 -23.35
C LEU A 249 -13.89 -5.67 -23.84
N HIS A 250 -13.25 -5.74 -25.01
CA HIS A 250 -12.31 -4.72 -25.53
C HIS A 250 -12.88 -3.30 -25.56
N LYS A 251 -14.19 -3.15 -25.79
CA LYS A 251 -14.87 -1.83 -25.82
C LYS A 251 -15.34 -1.36 -24.44
N HIS A 252 -15.20 -2.18 -23.40
CA HIS A 252 -15.83 -1.96 -22.10
C HIS A 252 -14.86 -1.97 -20.93
N VAL A 253 -13.69 -2.61 -21.08
CA VAL A 253 -12.60 -2.57 -20.12
C VAL A 253 -11.46 -1.74 -20.70
N ARG A 254 -11.02 -0.73 -19.95
CA ARG A 254 -9.94 0.18 -20.36
C ARG A 254 -8.81 0.14 -19.33
N PHE A 255 -7.58 0.07 -19.83
CA PHE A 255 -6.37 0.12 -19.02
C PHE A 255 -5.64 1.43 -19.31
N PHE A 256 -5.34 2.20 -18.28
CA PHE A 256 -4.74 3.53 -18.45
C PHE A 256 -3.25 3.57 -18.08
N GLY A 257 -2.66 2.47 -17.62
CA GLY A 257 -1.30 2.52 -17.12
C GLY A 257 -1.16 3.40 -15.87
N PHE A 258 0.03 3.95 -15.68
CA PHE A 258 0.29 4.88 -14.58
C PHE A 258 -0.33 6.25 -14.86
N VAL A 259 -0.96 6.82 -13.85
CA VAL A 259 -1.49 8.20 -13.85
C VAL A 259 -0.92 8.98 -12.66
N SER A 260 -0.87 10.31 -12.75
CA SER A 260 -0.44 11.15 -11.62
C SER A 260 -1.45 11.11 -10.47
N ASP A 261 -0.99 11.38 -9.25
CA ASP A 261 -1.82 11.40 -8.04
C ASP A 261 -3.03 12.34 -8.21
N LYS A 262 -2.86 13.52 -8.80
CA LYS A 262 -3.94 14.46 -9.11
C LYS A 262 -4.97 13.87 -10.07
N THR A 263 -4.52 13.19 -11.12
CA THR A 263 -5.42 12.52 -12.07
C THR A 263 -6.16 11.36 -11.39
N LEU A 264 -5.46 10.60 -10.55
CA LEU A 264 -6.04 9.48 -9.81
C LEU A 264 -7.13 9.95 -8.84
N ALA A 265 -6.92 11.06 -8.13
CA ALA A 265 -7.93 11.67 -7.25
C ALA A 265 -9.22 12.02 -8.01
N VAL A 266 -9.09 12.60 -9.21
CA VAL A 266 -10.24 12.89 -10.09
C VAL A 266 -10.93 11.59 -10.54
N LEU A 267 -10.16 10.57 -10.93
CA LEU A 267 -10.71 9.28 -11.37
C LEU A 267 -11.44 8.56 -10.24
N TYR A 268 -10.93 8.60 -9.00
CA TYR A 268 -11.67 8.12 -7.84
C TYR A 268 -13.00 8.88 -7.71
N ARG A 269 -12.96 10.21 -7.65
CA ARG A 269 -14.15 11.06 -7.39
C ARG A 269 -15.26 10.88 -8.43
N LEU A 270 -14.92 10.62 -9.69
CA LEU A 270 -15.87 10.41 -10.78
C LEU A 270 -16.39 8.98 -10.88
N ALA A 271 -15.76 8.04 -10.23
CA ALA A 271 -16.17 6.64 -10.25
C ALA A 271 -17.52 6.43 -9.55
N ARG A 272 -18.36 5.59 -10.11
CA ARG A 272 -19.61 5.17 -9.44
C ARG A 272 -19.35 4.25 -8.27
N VAL A 273 -18.32 3.42 -8.40
CA VAL A 273 -17.86 2.49 -7.37
C VAL A 273 -16.41 2.12 -7.61
N PHE A 274 -15.66 1.99 -6.55
CA PHE A 274 -14.30 1.45 -6.54
C PHE A 274 -14.34 -0.02 -6.09
N VAL A 275 -13.69 -0.92 -6.83
CA VAL A 275 -13.67 -2.36 -6.55
C VAL A 275 -12.25 -2.85 -6.37
N PHE A 276 -11.98 -3.46 -5.22
CA PHE A 276 -10.65 -3.94 -4.86
C PHE A 276 -10.69 -5.37 -4.31
N PRO A 277 -10.80 -6.39 -5.19
CA PRO A 277 -11.05 -7.78 -4.83
C PRO A 277 -9.75 -8.53 -4.50
N SER A 278 -8.81 -7.89 -3.83
CA SER A 278 -7.51 -8.46 -3.52
C SER A 278 -7.59 -9.68 -2.61
N LEU A 279 -6.78 -10.70 -2.87
CA LEU A 279 -6.71 -11.93 -2.08
C LEU A 279 -5.90 -11.75 -0.79
N TYR A 280 -5.08 -10.71 -0.74
CA TYR A 280 -4.22 -10.43 0.40
C TYR A 280 -3.62 -9.03 0.32
N GLU A 281 -3.63 -8.31 1.46
CA GLU A 281 -3.00 -7.00 1.62
C GLU A 281 -2.37 -6.88 3.01
N GLY A 282 -1.30 -6.11 3.10
CA GLY A 282 -0.74 -5.71 4.39
C GLY A 282 -1.56 -4.63 5.06
N PHE A 283 -2.12 -3.69 4.27
CA PHE A 283 -2.99 -2.61 4.76
C PHE A 283 -4.19 -2.41 3.84
N GLY A 284 -4.01 -1.79 2.66
CA GLY A 284 -5.09 -1.48 1.74
C GLY A 284 -5.22 0.02 1.49
N PHE A 285 -4.17 0.67 1.02
CA PHE A 285 -4.21 2.08 0.64
C PHE A 285 -5.31 2.41 -0.38
N PRO A 286 -5.47 1.67 -1.50
CA PRO A 286 -6.42 2.07 -2.54
C PRO A 286 -7.90 2.15 -2.08
N PRO A 287 -8.45 1.23 -1.27
CA PRO A 287 -9.76 1.40 -0.65
C PRO A 287 -9.88 2.68 0.18
N LEU A 288 -8.86 2.99 0.98
CA LEU A 288 -8.87 4.18 1.83
C LEU A 288 -8.78 5.47 1.00
N GLU A 289 -7.98 5.47 -0.08
CA GLU A 289 -7.88 6.57 -1.05
C GLU A 289 -9.21 6.83 -1.78
N ALA A 290 -9.90 5.76 -2.18
CA ALA A 290 -11.22 5.84 -2.78
C ALA A 290 -12.24 6.45 -1.81
N MET A 291 -12.24 6.00 -0.54
CA MET A 291 -13.09 6.57 0.51
C MET A 291 -12.81 8.06 0.75
N ALA A 292 -11.53 8.46 0.78
CA ALA A 292 -11.13 9.87 0.93
C ALA A 292 -11.64 10.75 -0.21
N SER A 293 -11.72 10.18 -1.40
CA SER A 293 -12.28 10.86 -2.60
C SER A 293 -13.82 10.85 -2.64
N GLY A 294 -14.47 10.25 -1.64
CA GLY A 294 -15.92 10.13 -1.57
C GLY A 294 -16.50 9.08 -2.52
N THR A 295 -15.73 8.07 -2.87
CA THR A 295 -16.15 6.98 -3.76
C THR A 295 -16.62 5.78 -2.94
N PRO A 296 -17.82 5.21 -3.22
CA PRO A 296 -18.27 3.96 -2.62
C PRO A 296 -17.29 2.81 -2.90
N VAL A 297 -17.02 2.00 -1.90
CA VAL A 297 -16.01 0.93 -1.98
C VAL A 297 -16.62 -0.45 -1.86
N ILE A 298 -16.18 -1.37 -2.71
CA ILE A 298 -16.37 -2.81 -2.59
C ILE A 298 -14.98 -3.43 -2.45
N THR A 299 -14.76 -4.22 -1.41
CA THR A 299 -13.47 -4.87 -1.21
C THR A 299 -13.63 -6.26 -0.58
N SER A 300 -12.55 -7.03 -0.55
CA SER A 300 -12.57 -8.39 -0.05
C SER A 300 -12.76 -8.47 1.47
N ASN A 301 -13.39 -9.53 1.92
CA ASN A 301 -13.58 -9.88 3.33
C ASN A 301 -12.35 -10.58 3.96
N VAL A 302 -11.17 -10.44 3.38
CA VAL A 302 -9.94 -11.14 3.79
C VAL A 302 -8.80 -10.20 4.14
N SER A 303 -7.81 -10.73 4.88
CA SER A 303 -6.57 -10.02 5.24
C SER A 303 -6.84 -8.78 6.08
N SER A 304 -6.18 -7.67 5.77
CA SER A 304 -6.34 -6.37 6.45
C SER A 304 -7.54 -5.56 5.96
N LEU A 305 -8.16 -5.94 4.85
CA LEU A 305 -9.18 -5.12 4.20
C LEU A 305 -10.41 -4.87 5.08
N PRO A 306 -11.02 -5.87 5.76
CA PRO A 306 -12.13 -5.63 6.68
C PRO A 306 -11.76 -4.69 7.84
N GLU A 307 -10.54 -4.83 8.37
CA GLU A 307 -10.01 -4.01 9.45
C GLU A 307 -9.85 -2.54 9.02
N VAL A 308 -9.40 -2.32 7.78
CA VAL A 308 -9.18 -0.96 7.26
C VAL A 308 -10.49 -0.28 6.87
N VAL A 309 -11.41 -0.98 6.22
CA VAL A 309 -12.62 -0.35 5.72
C VAL A 309 -13.76 -0.29 6.75
N GLY A 310 -13.76 -1.17 7.76
CA GLY A 310 -14.83 -1.25 8.75
C GLY A 310 -16.20 -1.51 8.09
N ASP A 311 -17.19 -0.74 8.46
CA ASP A 311 -18.55 -0.76 7.90
C ASP A 311 -18.74 0.17 6.70
N ALA A 312 -17.67 0.80 6.22
CA ALA A 312 -17.70 1.82 5.18
C ALA A 312 -17.56 1.25 3.75
N ALA A 313 -17.56 -0.07 3.59
CA ALA A 313 -17.50 -0.75 2.30
C ALA A 313 -18.42 -1.98 2.26
N LEU A 314 -18.81 -2.41 1.07
CA LEU A 314 -19.34 -3.76 0.92
C LEU A 314 -18.19 -4.76 0.88
N LEU A 315 -18.25 -5.74 1.77
CA LEU A 315 -17.29 -6.84 1.82
C LEU A 315 -17.79 -8.01 0.96
N ILE A 316 -16.88 -8.62 0.19
CA ILE A 316 -17.17 -9.74 -0.72
C ILE A 316 -16.15 -10.87 -0.54
N ASP A 317 -16.57 -12.09 -0.86
CA ASP A 317 -15.62 -13.17 -1.10
C ASP A 317 -14.88 -12.93 -2.42
N PRO A 318 -13.56 -12.67 -2.39
CA PRO A 318 -12.79 -12.42 -3.60
C PRO A 318 -12.69 -13.66 -4.52
N LEU A 319 -13.07 -14.84 -4.05
CA LEU A 319 -13.03 -16.07 -4.84
C LEU A 319 -14.33 -16.31 -5.61
N ASP A 320 -15.41 -15.58 -5.31
CA ASP A 320 -16.70 -15.70 -6.00
C ASP A 320 -16.95 -14.51 -6.96
N PRO A 321 -16.78 -14.67 -8.28
CA PRO A 321 -17.05 -13.63 -9.26
C PRO A 321 -18.53 -13.19 -9.30
N ASN A 322 -19.47 -14.06 -8.92
CA ASN A 322 -20.89 -13.73 -8.90
C ASN A 322 -21.19 -12.79 -7.73
N GLU A 323 -20.62 -13.03 -6.54
CA GLU A 323 -20.75 -12.12 -5.41
C GLU A 323 -20.16 -10.76 -5.73
N ILE A 324 -18.99 -10.71 -6.38
CA ILE A 324 -18.38 -9.45 -6.87
C ILE A 324 -19.35 -8.73 -7.83
N ALA A 325 -19.93 -9.44 -8.80
CA ALA A 325 -20.87 -8.86 -9.77
C ALA A 325 -22.15 -8.34 -9.09
N MET A 326 -22.72 -9.10 -8.16
CA MET A 326 -23.91 -8.71 -7.40
C MET A 326 -23.66 -7.47 -6.53
N ALA A 327 -22.51 -7.40 -5.86
CA ALA A 327 -22.13 -6.23 -5.07
C ALA A 327 -21.97 -4.98 -5.94
N ILE A 328 -21.32 -5.10 -7.10
CA ILE A 328 -21.21 -4.00 -8.08
C ILE A 328 -22.58 -3.56 -8.55
N ARG A 329 -23.45 -4.50 -8.95
CA ARG A 329 -24.82 -4.22 -9.39
C ARG A 329 -25.60 -3.47 -8.32
N ARG A 330 -25.56 -3.94 -7.07
CA ARG A 330 -26.24 -3.33 -5.94
C ARG A 330 -25.82 -1.88 -5.76
N VAL A 331 -24.52 -1.59 -5.75
CA VAL A 331 -24.03 -0.20 -5.61
C VAL A 331 -24.39 0.66 -6.82
N LEU A 332 -24.39 0.12 -8.04
CA LEU A 332 -24.75 0.86 -9.25
C LEU A 332 -26.23 1.24 -9.32
N MET A 333 -27.13 0.37 -8.82
CA MET A 333 -28.57 0.55 -8.92
C MET A 333 -29.19 1.28 -7.73
N ASP A 334 -28.57 1.22 -6.55
CA ASP A 334 -29.07 1.79 -5.30
C ASP A 334 -28.34 3.09 -4.95
N SER A 335 -29.00 4.23 -5.19
CA SER A 335 -28.46 5.56 -4.92
C SER A 335 -28.28 5.84 -3.43
N ASP A 336 -29.17 5.31 -2.59
CA ASP A 336 -29.16 5.58 -1.16
C ASP A 336 -28.02 4.80 -0.50
N LEU A 337 -27.80 3.56 -0.93
CA LEU A 337 -26.63 2.78 -0.53
C LEU A 337 -25.32 3.47 -0.95
N ARG A 338 -25.27 4.01 -2.18
CA ARG A 338 -24.06 4.74 -2.62
C ARG A 338 -23.75 5.93 -1.71
N GLU A 339 -24.77 6.71 -1.39
CA GLU A 339 -24.60 7.89 -0.53
C GLU A 339 -24.23 7.48 0.89
N ASP A 340 -24.84 6.45 1.45
CA ASP A 340 -24.52 5.90 2.77
C ASP A 340 -23.04 5.42 2.83
N LEU A 341 -22.60 4.62 1.85
CA LEU A 341 -21.20 4.16 1.77
C LEU A 341 -20.23 5.34 1.60
N ARG A 342 -20.59 6.36 0.81
CA ARG A 342 -19.80 7.57 0.65
C ARG A 342 -19.61 8.28 1.99
N GLN A 343 -20.68 8.48 2.74
CA GLN A 343 -20.63 9.18 4.02
C GLN A 343 -19.86 8.38 5.08
N ARG A 344 -20.06 7.06 5.13
CA ARG A 344 -19.27 6.19 6.02
C ARG A 344 -17.80 6.23 5.64
N GLY A 345 -17.46 6.15 4.35
CA GLY A 345 -16.08 6.22 3.87
C GLY A 345 -15.37 7.49 4.29
N LEU A 346 -16.00 8.65 4.10
CA LEU A 346 -15.46 9.95 4.52
C LEU A 346 -15.26 10.06 6.03
N ARG A 347 -16.09 9.40 6.84
CA ARG A 347 -15.89 9.32 8.30
C ARG A 347 -14.75 8.37 8.64
N ARG A 348 -14.70 7.19 8.01
CA ARG A 348 -13.70 6.15 8.28
C ARG A 348 -12.27 6.62 8.04
N VAL A 349 -12.03 7.37 6.96
CA VAL A 349 -10.71 7.93 6.65
C VAL A 349 -10.13 8.78 7.78
N LYS A 350 -10.97 9.53 8.51
CA LYS A 350 -10.53 10.40 9.62
C LYS A 350 -9.99 9.63 10.84
N GLU A 351 -10.24 8.34 10.91
CA GLU A 351 -9.71 7.49 11.98
C GLU A 351 -8.23 7.16 11.76
N PHE A 352 -7.70 7.37 10.56
CA PHE A 352 -6.30 7.14 10.21
C PHE A 352 -5.55 8.48 10.11
N SER A 353 -4.40 8.57 10.76
CA SER A 353 -3.59 9.79 10.81
C SER A 353 -2.12 9.48 10.82
N TRP A 354 -1.39 10.00 9.82
CA TRP A 354 0.06 9.88 9.78
C TRP A 354 0.72 10.55 11.00
N GLU A 355 0.21 11.68 11.46
CA GLU A 355 0.76 12.36 12.63
C GLU A 355 0.69 11.45 13.87
N ARG A 356 -0.47 10.83 14.14
CA ARG A 356 -0.64 9.87 15.23
C ARG A 356 0.29 8.67 15.10
N SER A 357 0.35 8.10 13.90
CA SER A 357 1.17 6.93 13.60
C SER A 357 2.65 7.22 13.80
N VAL A 358 3.13 8.34 13.27
CA VAL A 358 4.55 8.70 13.37
C VAL A 358 4.92 9.16 14.79
N ARG A 359 4.01 9.80 15.54
CA ARG A 359 4.20 10.10 16.97
C ARG A 359 4.43 8.79 17.74
N ARG A 360 3.64 7.76 17.49
CA ARG A 360 3.83 6.45 18.13
C ARG A 360 5.16 5.79 17.72
N VAL A 361 5.56 5.89 16.46
CA VAL A 361 6.89 5.41 16.00
C VAL A 361 8.02 6.10 16.77
N ARG A 362 7.95 7.43 16.95
CA ARG A 362 8.93 8.20 17.72
C ARG A 362 9.00 7.74 19.19
N GLU A 363 7.83 7.52 19.81
CA GLU A 363 7.75 6.98 21.18
C GLU A 363 8.45 5.62 21.28
N ILE A 364 8.18 4.71 20.32
CA ILE A 364 8.82 3.39 20.26
C ILE A 364 10.35 3.51 20.13
N TYR A 365 10.85 4.47 19.36
CA TYR A 365 12.30 4.72 19.31
C TYR A 365 12.84 5.08 20.70
N GLY A 366 12.15 5.94 21.44
CA GLY A 366 12.50 6.29 22.82
C GLY A 366 12.46 5.09 23.76
N GLU A 367 11.38 4.29 23.70
CA GLU A 367 11.23 3.05 24.49
C GLU A 367 12.38 2.08 24.23
N VAL A 368 12.70 1.82 22.95
CA VAL A 368 13.80 0.94 22.56
C VAL A 368 15.13 1.46 23.09
N MET A 369 15.36 2.78 23.09
CA MET A 369 16.61 3.34 23.60
C MET A 369 16.73 3.28 25.11
N ALA A 370 15.62 3.24 25.83
CA ALA A 370 15.58 3.11 27.30
C ALA A 370 15.74 1.65 27.80
N GLU A 371 15.43 0.64 26.97
CA GLU A 371 15.69 -0.79 27.23
C GLU A 371 17.20 -1.10 27.25
#